data_f113002d7e6dfb757258b50f32f6f816
#
_entry.id   f113002d7e6dfb757258b50f32f6f816
#
_cell.length_a   1.000
_cell.length_b   1.000
_cell.length_c   1.000
_cell.angle_alpha   90.00
_cell.angle_beta   90.00
_cell.angle_gamma   90.00
#
_symmetry.space_group_name_H-M   'P 1'
#
loop_
_entity.id
_entity.type
_entity.pdbx_description
1 polymer ?
#
loop_
_entity_poly.entity_id
_entity_poly.type
_entity_poly.pdbx_seq_one_letter_code
_entity_poly.pdbx_strand_id
1 'polypeptide(L)'
;LKIIHITASYKPAYVYGGPIQSVAKLCEALVGLAVSVDGLGIDDVRVLTTTANGESELDVSVDKPILVDDVKVSYFNRWTKDHSHFSPGLLLNLRKEILHYIQDDKSSDKDDKLNTANQNLKGPPRLTDTPPKEGNVVHIHAWWNLVSVLSCLVAKWYKIPVVLSPRGMLTSYSFGNRNSFSKRIIHKLMGEQLLKYCHIHATSEQEKRDILKIVTPKSIRVIANLVSLGADVAGSGDQVASSKDQESPVFKMIFLSRIEEKKGLELLFEALTLVNIPWQLTIGGTGKEEYVQSLKYKAEHLTLNNRVNWLGQVSNAHKFNLMAGHDLTVLTSYNENFANVVVESLSVGTPVLISKFVGLADYVADKNLGWITGQNIEEIKTGIIQAYQDIEKRKEIRTTAPLQINADFNDDTLVKQYVELYKEILATSSAL
;
A
#
# COMPACT_ATOMS: atom_id res chain seq x y z
N LEU A 1 -3.74 -15.23 18.12
CA LEU A 1 -2.90 -14.60 17.11
C LEU A 1 -2.64 -13.13 17.47
N LYS A 2 -1.39 -12.79 17.75
CA LYS A 2 -0.95 -11.40 18.00
C LYS A 2 -0.14 -10.91 16.80
N ILE A 3 -0.48 -9.72 16.28
CA ILE A 3 0.13 -9.17 15.06
C ILE A 3 0.80 -7.83 15.38
N ILE A 4 2.11 -7.74 15.09
CA ILE A 4 2.85 -6.49 15.22
C ILE A 4 3.16 -5.98 13.82
N HIS A 5 2.51 -4.90 13.42
CA HIS A 5 2.80 -4.19 12.19
C HIS A 5 3.97 -3.23 12.38
N ILE A 6 4.97 -3.31 11.51
CA ILE A 6 6.13 -2.42 11.47
C ILE A 6 6.08 -1.59 10.21
N THR A 7 6.08 -0.29 10.35
CA THR A 7 6.15 0.64 9.21
C THR A 7 6.99 1.86 9.57
N ALA A 8 7.68 2.44 8.59
CA ALA A 8 8.49 3.65 8.81
C ALA A 8 7.62 4.88 9.12
N SER A 9 6.39 4.91 8.62
CA SER A 9 5.42 6.00 8.85
C SER A 9 4.00 5.46 8.89
N TYR A 10 3.14 6.13 9.66
CA TYR A 10 1.73 5.78 9.85
C TYR A 10 0.87 7.04 9.92
N LYS A 11 -0.47 6.91 10.06
CA LYS A 11 -1.35 8.07 10.28
C LYS A 11 -0.80 8.95 11.43
N PRO A 12 -0.88 10.28 11.35
CA PRO A 12 -1.45 11.09 10.27
C PRO A 12 -0.43 11.53 9.20
N ALA A 13 0.67 10.81 8.95
CA ALA A 13 1.69 11.15 7.97
C ALA A 13 1.21 10.97 6.51
N TYR A 14 0.11 11.61 6.14
CA TYR A 14 -0.53 11.47 4.82
C TYR A 14 0.32 11.94 3.64
N VAL A 15 1.40 12.66 3.88
CA VAL A 15 2.38 13.07 2.86
C VAL A 15 2.94 11.88 2.07
N TYR A 16 2.96 10.69 2.65
CA TYR A 16 3.41 9.47 1.97
C TYR A 16 2.33 8.79 1.10
N GLY A 17 1.09 9.30 1.12
CA GLY A 17 0.02 8.89 0.21
C GLY A 17 -0.56 7.50 0.46
N GLY A 18 -0.87 6.78 -0.64
CA GLY A 18 -1.61 5.52 -0.62
C GLY A 18 -1.10 4.42 0.33
N PRO A 19 0.21 4.19 0.50
CA PRO A 19 0.71 3.19 1.45
C PRO A 19 0.25 3.41 2.89
N ILE A 20 0.18 4.67 3.36
CA ILE A 20 -0.29 4.98 4.72
C ILE A 20 -1.75 4.59 4.87
N GLN A 21 -2.58 4.94 3.88
CA GLN A 21 -4.01 4.64 3.91
C GLN A 21 -4.27 3.13 3.89
N SER A 22 -3.61 2.37 3.01
CA SER A 22 -3.84 0.93 2.89
C SER A 22 -3.29 0.13 4.07
N VAL A 23 -2.18 0.56 4.71
CA VAL A 23 -1.68 -0.08 5.95
C VAL A 23 -2.61 0.21 7.11
N ALA A 24 -3.04 1.47 7.25
CA ALA A 24 -3.97 1.86 8.32
C ALA A 24 -5.30 1.11 8.18
N LYS A 25 -5.89 1.10 7.00
CA LYS A 25 -7.14 0.39 6.75
C LYS A 25 -7.04 -1.12 7.05
N LEU A 26 -5.91 -1.75 6.71
CA LEU A 26 -5.65 -3.14 7.10
C LEU A 26 -5.64 -3.32 8.62
N CYS A 27 -4.94 -2.47 9.35
CA CYS A 27 -4.85 -2.57 10.81
C CYS A 27 -6.22 -2.33 11.46
N GLU A 28 -6.98 -1.34 11.01
CA GLU A 28 -8.34 -1.02 11.46
C GLU A 28 -9.29 -2.19 11.21
N ALA A 29 -9.26 -2.77 10.03
CA ALA A 29 -10.10 -3.90 9.67
C ALA A 29 -9.76 -5.18 10.46
N LEU A 30 -8.47 -5.42 10.75
CA LEU A 30 -8.04 -6.53 11.63
C LEU A 30 -8.54 -6.33 13.07
N VAL A 31 -8.49 -5.10 13.60
CA VAL A 31 -9.04 -4.78 14.93
C VAL A 31 -10.56 -4.93 14.95
N GLY A 32 -11.26 -4.41 13.93
CA GLY A 32 -12.70 -4.54 13.80
C GLY A 32 -13.15 -6.02 13.76
N LEU A 33 -12.40 -6.86 13.06
CA LEU A 33 -12.68 -8.29 12.96
C LEU A 33 -12.40 -9.03 14.28
N ALA A 34 -11.39 -8.62 15.04
CA ALA A 34 -11.09 -9.16 16.37
C ALA A 34 -12.23 -8.94 17.37
N VAL A 35 -12.96 -7.83 17.24
CA VAL A 35 -14.11 -7.47 18.10
C VAL A 35 -15.40 -8.14 17.65
N SER A 36 -15.60 -8.32 16.35
CA SER A 36 -16.90 -8.69 15.77
C SER A 36 -17.13 -10.20 15.61
N VAL A 37 -16.07 -11.02 15.62
CA VAL A 37 -16.16 -12.46 15.33
C VAL A 37 -15.42 -13.28 16.37
N ASP A 38 -16.13 -13.79 17.36
CA ASP A 38 -15.61 -14.83 18.26
C ASP A 38 -15.19 -16.06 17.43
N GLY A 39 -13.89 -16.37 17.43
CA GLY A 39 -13.35 -17.58 16.78
C GLY A 39 -12.33 -17.36 15.67
N LEU A 40 -12.07 -16.13 15.21
CA LEU A 40 -10.95 -15.88 14.29
C LEU A 40 -9.59 -15.88 14.99
N GLY A 41 -9.56 -15.78 16.32
CA GLY A 41 -8.37 -15.95 17.15
C GLY A 41 -7.33 -14.82 16.99
N ILE A 42 -7.79 -13.58 16.69
CA ILE A 42 -6.94 -12.39 16.76
C ILE A 42 -7.06 -11.79 18.16
N ASP A 43 -5.98 -11.80 18.94
CA ASP A 43 -5.98 -11.33 20.32
C ASP A 43 -5.50 -9.89 20.45
N ASP A 44 -4.55 -9.47 19.58
CA ASP A 44 -3.97 -8.15 19.65
C ASP A 44 -3.36 -7.72 18.30
N VAL A 45 -3.60 -6.47 17.93
CA VAL A 45 -3.02 -5.83 16.74
C VAL A 45 -2.34 -4.54 17.17
N ARG A 46 -1.05 -4.41 16.88
CA ARG A 46 -0.26 -3.23 17.24
C ARG A 46 0.51 -2.70 16.05
N VAL A 47 0.73 -1.40 16.04
CA VAL A 47 1.60 -0.74 15.06
C VAL A 47 2.77 -0.09 15.78
N LEU A 48 3.99 -0.42 15.36
CA LEU A 48 5.20 0.28 15.75
C LEU A 48 5.68 1.11 14.54
N THR A 49 5.81 2.41 14.73
CA THR A 49 6.14 3.35 13.66
C THR A 49 7.05 4.46 14.14
N THR A 50 7.57 5.28 13.21
CA THR A 50 8.33 6.47 13.57
C THR A 50 7.49 7.74 13.46
N THR A 51 8.02 8.85 13.97
CA THR A 51 7.43 10.19 13.83
C THR A 51 7.63 10.81 12.45
N ALA A 52 8.06 10.04 11.45
CA ALA A 52 8.35 10.54 10.10
C ALA A 52 7.12 11.14 9.41
N ASN A 53 7.26 12.40 8.92
CA ASN A 53 6.26 13.13 8.15
C ASN A 53 6.90 13.96 7.03
N GLY A 54 7.44 13.28 6.01
CA GLY A 54 8.25 13.93 4.98
C GLY A 54 9.57 14.46 5.54
N GLU A 55 9.80 15.75 5.38
CA GLU A 55 10.97 16.47 5.93
C GLU A 55 10.76 16.87 7.41
N SER A 56 9.53 16.80 7.91
CA SER A 56 9.14 17.13 9.30
C SER A 56 8.96 15.86 10.15
N GLU A 57 8.66 16.08 11.43
CA GLU A 57 8.24 15.04 12.36
C GLU A 57 6.76 15.27 12.73
N LEU A 58 6.06 14.19 13.07
CA LEU A 58 4.73 14.26 13.64
C LEU A 58 4.79 14.80 15.07
N ASP A 59 3.86 15.67 15.41
CA ASP A 59 3.63 16.10 16.79
C ASP A 59 2.68 15.11 17.48
N VAL A 60 3.27 14.03 18.00
CA VAL A 60 2.54 12.92 18.65
C VAL A 60 3.31 12.44 19.88
N SER A 61 2.61 11.83 20.84
CA SER A 61 3.25 11.20 21.99
C SER A 61 4.13 10.03 21.57
N VAL A 62 5.41 10.05 22.03
CA VAL A 62 6.38 8.97 21.77
C VAL A 62 6.60 8.06 22.98
N ASP A 63 6.04 8.41 24.14
CA ASP A 63 6.32 7.71 25.41
C ASP A 63 5.34 6.56 25.68
N LYS A 64 4.15 6.60 25.09
CA LYS A 64 3.07 5.65 25.35
C LYS A 64 2.33 5.30 24.05
N PRO A 65 1.81 4.07 23.95
CA PRO A 65 0.88 3.72 22.87
C PRO A 65 -0.35 4.64 22.93
N ILE A 66 -0.79 5.09 21.76
CA ILE A 66 -2.05 5.85 21.60
C ILE A 66 -2.99 5.08 20.67
N LEU A 67 -4.28 5.34 20.81
CA LEU A 67 -5.28 4.81 19.88
C LEU A 67 -5.41 5.76 18.69
N VAL A 68 -5.28 5.22 17.49
CA VAL A 68 -5.52 5.92 16.23
C VAL A 68 -6.51 5.08 15.44
N ASP A 69 -7.74 5.56 15.32
CA ASP A 69 -8.85 4.81 14.71
C ASP A 69 -8.93 3.36 15.28
N ASP A 70 -9.03 3.25 16.61
CA ASP A 70 -9.09 2.02 17.41
C ASP A 70 -7.85 1.11 17.36
N VAL A 71 -6.84 1.45 16.58
CA VAL A 71 -5.57 0.71 16.50
C VAL A 71 -4.58 1.22 17.55
N LYS A 72 -3.94 0.32 18.29
CA LYS A 72 -2.84 0.66 19.22
C LYS A 72 -1.57 0.99 18.45
N VAL A 73 -1.15 2.27 18.46
CA VAL A 73 0.01 2.76 17.72
C VAL A 73 1.06 3.30 18.69
N SER A 74 2.31 2.86 18.55
CA SER A 74 3.46 3.38 19.26
C SER A 74 4.37 4.12 18.29
N TYR A 75 4.61 5.41 18.56
CA TYR A 75 5.49 6.26 17.76
C TYR A 75 6.86 6.36 18.42
N PHE A 76 7.90 6.40 17.59
CA PHE A 76 9.29 6.49 18.04
C PHE A 76 10.04 7.55 17.26
N ASN A 77 10.86 8.32 17.97
CA ASN A 77 11.76 9.27 17.34
C ASN A 77 12.73 8.56 16.40
N ARG A 78 13.00 9.14 15.26
CA ARG A 78 14.03 8.68 14.33
C ARG A 78 15.33 9.47 14.53
N TRP A 79 16.46 8.79 14.44
CA TRP A 79 17.78 9.41 14.50
C TRP A 79 18.19 10.01 13.17
N THR A 80 17.75 9.41 12.07
CA THR A 80 18.02 9.88 10.71
C THR A 80 16.76 10.48 10.10
N LYS A 81 16.89 11.70 9.53
CA LYS A 81 15.78 12.41 8.88
C LYS A 81 15.67 12.12 7.39
N ASP A 82 16.49 11.22 6.88
CA ASP A 82 16.48 10.73 5.50
C ASP A 82 15.55 9.51 5.32
N HIS A 83 15.58 8.92 4.15
CA HIS A 83 14.78 7.73 3.83
C HIS A 83 15.17 6.46 4.59
N SER A 84 16.23 6.48 5.41
CA SER A 84 16.62 5.33 6.23
C SER A 84 15.72 5.14 7.45
N HIS A 85 15.11 6.20 7.97
CA HIS A 85 14.19 6.22 9.11
C HIS A 85 14.71 5.45 10.34
N PHE A 86 16.03 5.50 10.61
CA PHE A 86 16.62 4.72 11.69
C PHE A 86 16.07 5.13 13.06
N SER A 87 15.53 4.18 13.82
CA SER A 87 14.92 4.39 15.13
C SER A 87 15.32 3.29 16.11
N PRO A 88 16.35 3.51 16.95
CA PRO A 88 16.74 2.55 17.99
C PRO A 88 15.63 2.27 19.01
N GLY A 89 14.84 3.30 19.34
CA GLY A 89 13.71 3.16 20.26
C GLY A 89 12.67 2.15 19.77
N LEU A 90 12.33 2.18 18.48
CA LEU A 90 11.43 1.21 17.87
C LEU A 90 11.99 -0.21 17.96
N LEU A 91 13.27 -0.40 17.64
CA LEU A 91 13.91 -1.72 17.65
C LEU A 91 13.99 -2.30 19.06
N LEU A 92 14.30 -1.46 20.07
CA LEU A 92 14.29 -1.86 21.47
C LEU A 92 12.89 -2.22 21.96
N ASN A 93 11.87 -1.46 21.54
CA ASN A 93 10.49 -1.76 21.86
C ASN A 93 10.02 -3.07 21.20
N LEU A 94 10.30 -3.26 19.91
CA LEU A 94 10.02 -4.52 19.21
C LEU A 94 10.63 -5.71 19.95
N ARG A 95 11.91 -5.59 20.38
CA ARG A 95 12.56 -6.63 21.16
C ARG A 95 11.84 -6.89 22.48
N LYS A 96 11.40 -5.86 23.20
CA LYS A 96 10.65 -6.01 24.47
C LYS A 96 9.33 -6.72 24.24
N GLU A 97 8.56 -6.33 23.22
CA GLU A 97 7.30 -6.97 22.85
C GLU A 97 7.52 -8.46 22.56
N ILE A 98 8.52 -8.81 21.74
CA ILE A 98 8.83 -10.19 21.43
C ILE A 98 9.20 -10.99 22.69
N LEU A 99 10.02 -10.43 23.60
CA LEU A 99 10.41 -11.09 24.84
C LEU A 99 9.24 -11.27 25.81
N HIS A 100 8.35 -10.31 25.91
CA HIS A 100 7.13 -10.44 26.72
C HIS A 100 6.29 -11.62 26.23
N TYR A 101 6.09 -11.76 24.93
CA TYR A 101 5.34 -12.88 24.35
C TYR A 101 5.98 -14.26 24.62
N ILE A 102 7.32 -14.35 24.56
CA ILE A 102 8.05 -15.60 24.87
C ILE A 102 7.92 -15.95 26.37
N GLN A 103 7.73 -14.97 27.26
CA GLN A 103 7.55 -15.19 28.69
C GLN A 103 6.13 -15.61 29.04
N ASP A 104 5.11 -15.03 28.43
CA ASP A 104 3.69 -15.39 28.62
C ASP A 104 3.44 -16.84 28.20
N ASP A 105 4.05 -17.29 27.10
CA ASP A 105 3.96 -18.68 26.60
C ASP A 105 4.54 -19.70 27.61
N LYS A 106 5.60 -19.31 28.34
CA LYS A 106 6.18 -20.15 29.40
C LYS A 106 5.36 -20.19 30.70
N SER A 107 4.52 -19.20 30.96
CA SER A 107 3.67 -19.17 32.15
C SER A 107 2.42 -20.05 31.99
N SER A 108 1.89 -20.18 30.77
CA SER A 108 0.76 -21.08 30.48
C SER A 108 1.14 -22.58 30.56
N ASP A 109 2.42 -22.95 30.36
CA ASP A 109 2.93 -24.32 30.55
C ASP A 109 3.23 -24.67 32.02
N LYS A 110 3.07 -23.70 32.96
CA LYS A 110 3.47 -23.90 34.38
C LYS A 110 2.37 -24.43 35.30
N ASP A 111 1.12 -24.51 34.84
CA ASP A 111 0.07 -25.16 35.63
C ASP A 111 0.21 -26.70 35.73
N ASP A 112 1.16 -27.31 34.97
CA ASP A 112 1.41 -28.76 34.99
C ASP A 112 2.70 -29.19 35.72
N LYS A 113 3.57 -28.27 36.15
CA LYS A 113 4.79 -28.68 36.93
C LYS A 113 5.22 -27.60 37.94
N LEU A 114 4.75 -27.77 39.18
CA LEU A 114 5.39 -27.16 40.35
C LEU A 114 6.84 -27.66 40.48
N ASN A 115 7.74 -26.73 40.76
CA ASN A 115 9.13 -26.83 41.20
C ASN A 115 10.20 -26.62 40.12
N THR A 116 10.77 -25.44 40.10
CA THR A 116 12.16 -25.22 40.48
C THR A 116 12.53 -23.72 40.45
N ALA A 117 13.32 -23.35 41.47
CA ALA A 117 13.70 -22.01 41.91
C ALA A 117 14.59 -21.21 40.96
N ASN A 118 14.50 -19.90 41.14
CA ASN A 118 15.51 -18.84 40.96
C ASN A 118 16.69 -19.11 40.00
N GLN A 119 16.68 -18.45 38.84
CA GLN A 119 17.94 -18.09 38.20
C GLN A 119 17.89 -16.67 37.65
N ASN A 120 18.76 -15.83 38.22
CA ASN A 120 19.10 -14.50 37.74
C ASN A 120 19.51 -14.54 36.25
N LEU A 121 18.69 -13.96 35.36
CA LEU A 121 18.99 -13.87 33.93
C LEU A 121 19.89 -12.64 33.66
N LYS A 122 21.18 -12.81 33.75
CA LYS A 122 22.22 -11.97 33.12
C LYS A 122 22.69 -12.70 31.86
N GLY A 123 22.14 -12.36 30.71
CA GLY A 123 22.55 -12.84 29.38
C GLY A 123 21.39 -12.86 28.37
N PRO A 124 21.67 -12.88 27.06
CA PRO A 124 20.60 -13.08 26.08
C PRO A 124 19.97 -14.48 26.37
N PRO A 125 18.61 -14.58 26.28
CA PRO A 125 17.96 -15.87 26.52
C PRO A 125 18.51 -16.89 25.53
N ARG A 126 18.83 -18.11 26.00
CA ARG A 126 19.20 -19.22 25.13
C ARG A 126 17.99 -19.51 24.24
N LEU A 127 18.21 -19.46 22.92
CA LEU A 127 17.25 -19.86 21.91
C LEU A 127 16.76 -21.27 22.25
N THR A 128 15.49 -21.39 22.65
CA THR A 128 14.82 -22.69 22.72
C THR A 128 14.58 -23.14 21.29
N ASP A 129 14.83 -24.42 20.99
CA ASP A 129 14.68 -24.97 19.63
C ASP A 129 13.22 -25.03 19.15
N THR A 130 12.25 -24.81 20.04
CA THR A 130 10.82 -24.80 19.76
C THR A 130 10.32 -23.37 19.53
N PRO A 131 9.60 -23.09 18.43
CA PRO A 131 8.92 -21.82 18.24
C PRO A 131 7.81 -21.65 19.30
N PRO A 132 7.44 -20.40 19.65
CA PRO A 132 6.36 -20.13 20.61
C PRO A 132 5.05 -20.81 20.18
N LYS A 133 4.35 -21.46 21.11
CA LYS A 133 3.10 -22.18 20.84
C LYS A 133 1.92 -21.25 20.50
N GLU A 134 1.90 -20.02 21.02
CA GLU A 134 0.92 -19.00 20.68
C GLU A 134 1.41 -18.13 19.52
N GLY A 135 0.53 -17.93 18.53
CA GLY A 135 0.87 -17.36 17.25
C GLY A 135 1.18 -15.86 17.25
N ASN A 136 2.46 -15.52 17.18
CA ASN A 136 2.93 -14.15 16.98
C ASN A 136 3.50 -13.98 15.59
N VAL A 137 3.07 -12.93 14.88
CA VAL A 137 3.55 -12.57 13.55
C VAL A 137 4.03 -11.12 13.55
N VAL A 138 5.20 -10.89 12.99
CA VAL A 138 5.67 -9.53 12.68
C VAL A 138 5.41 -9.25 11.21
N HIS A 139 4.55 -8.26 10.92
CA HIS A 139 4.24 -7.85 9.56
C HIS A 139 4.94 -6.53 9.23
N ILE A 140 5.94 -6.58 8.37
CA ILE A 140 6.79 -5.43 8.00
C ILE A 140 6.31 -4.85 6.68
N HIS A 141 6.11 -3.52 6.64
CA HIS A 141 5.72 -2.80 5.44
C HIS A 141 6.87 -1.96 4.90
N ALA A 142 7.09 -2.06 3.57
CA ALA A 142 8.23 -1.52 2.84
C ALA A 142 9.55 -2.27 3.14
N TRP A 143 10.64 -1.98 2.36
CA TRP A 143 11.89 -2.72 2.52
C TRP A 143 13.13 -1.82 2.68
N TRP A 144 13.35 -0.89 1.77
CA TRP A 144 14.62 -0.14 1.70
C TRP A 144 14.76 0.96 2.77
N ASN A 145 14.43 0.65 4.03
CA ASN A 145 14.71 1.52 5.17
C ASN A 145 15.22 0.68 6.34
N LEU A 146 15.96 1.30 7.25
CA LEU A 146 16.61 0.59 8.36
C LEU A 146 15.60 0.06 9.39
N VAL A 147 14.45 0.73 9.55
CA VAL A 147 13.38 0.21 10.42
C VAL A 147 12.93 -1.17 9.93
N SER A 148 12.64 -1.32 8.65
CA SER A 148 12.17 -2.59 8.08
C SER A 148 13.24 -3.68 8.13
N VAL A 149 14.45 -3.37 7.65
CA VAL A 149 15.55 -4.35 7.56
C VAL A 149 15.99 -4.82 8.95
N LEU A 150 16.17 -3.90 9.90
CA LEU A 150 16.61 -4.24 11.26
C LEU A 150 15.50 -4.89 12.08
N SER A 151 14.23 -4.53 11.89
CA SER A 151 13.10 -5.23 12.51
C SER A 151 12.99 -6.67 12.01
N CYS A 152 13.22 -6.91 10.71
CA CYS A 152 13.31 -8.25 10.15
C CYS A 152 14.47 -9.06 10.79
N LEU A 153 15.64 -8.44 10.98
CA LEU A 153 16.78 -9.06 11.64
C LEU A 153 16.46 -9.41 13.10
N VAL A 154 15.84 -8.49 13.84
CA VAL A 154 15.40 -8.74 15.24
C VAL A 154 14.42 -9.91 15.28
N ALA A 155 13.37 -9.90 14.45
CA ALA A 155 12.38 -10.99 14.42
C ALA A 155 13.03 -12.33 14.05
N LYS A 156 13.92 -12.36 13.06
CA LYS A 156 14.69 -13.55 12.67
C LYS A 156 15.55 -14.06 13.82
N TRP A 157 16.20 -13.17 14.58
CA TRP A 157 17.03 -13.53 15.74
C TRP A 157 16.24 -14.29 16.81
N TYR A 158 14.98 -13.89 17.02
CA TYR A 158 14.07 -14.53 17.97
C TYR A 158 13.19 -15.62 17.34
N LYS A 159 13.45 -16.02 16.09
CA LYS A 159 12.70 -17.01 15.31
C LYS A 159 11.20 -16.70 15.16
N ILE A 160 10.81 -15.42 15.23
CA ILE A 160 9.44 -14.99 15.02
C ILE A 160 9.15 -14.94 13.52
N PRO A 161 8.06 -15.55 13.04
CA PRO A 161 7.66 -15.49 11.63
C PRO A 161 7.47 -14.03 11.15
N VAL A 162 8.00 -13.74 9.96
CA VAL A 162 7.91 -12.41 9.36
C VAL A 162 7.10 -12.47 8.08
N VAL A 163 6.04 -11.69 8.01
CA VAL A 163 5.39 -11.29 6.76
C VAL A 163 6.03 -9.99 6.29
N LEU A 164 6.45 -9.93 5.05
CA LEU A 164 6.99 -8.71 4.44
C LEU A 164 6.12 -8.28 3.28
N SER A 165 5.60 -7.06 3.33
CA SER A 165 4.93 -6.38 2.22
C SER A 165 5.87 -5.33 1.61
N PRO A 166 6.59 -5.63 0.51
CA PRO A 166 7.58 -4.72 -0.06
C PRO A 166 6.98 -3.45 -0.67
N ARG A 167 5.72 -3.51 -1.08
CA ARG A 167 4.95 -2.39 -1.65
C ARG A 167 5.67 -1.70 -2.81
N GLY A 168 6.11 -2.51 -3.79
CA GLY A 168 6.81 -2.05 -4.99
C GLY A 168 8.29 -1.72 -4.80
N MET A 169 8.85 -1.95 -3.62
CA MET A 169 10.26 -1.67 -3.36
C MET A 169 11.21 -2.77 -3.86
N LEU A 170 10.70 -3.97 -4.17
CA LEU A 170 11.45 -5.07 -4.76
C LEU A 170 11.10 -5.22 -6.25
N THR A 171 11.36 -4.19 -7.03
CA THR A 171 11.20 -4.18 -8.49
C THR A 171 12.52 -3.81 -9.17
N SER A 172 12.71 -4.20 -10.42
CA SER A 172 13.88 -3.81 -11.20
C SER A 172 14.01 -2.28 -11.29
N TYR A 173 12.89 -1.57 -11.35
CA TYR A 173 12.83 -0.11 -11.35
C TYR A 173 13.40 0.48 -10.05
N SER A 174 13.03 -0.05 -8.89
CA SER A 174 13.51 0.45 -7.60
C SER A 174 14.98 0.10 -7.32
N PHE A 175 15.51 -0.97 -7.90
CA PHE A 175 16.95 -1.30 -7.86
C PHE A 175 17.78 -0.41 -8.78
N GLY A 176 17.26 0.05 -9.92
CA GLY A 176 17.94 0.89 -10.88
C GLY A 176 17.96 2.38 -10.52
N ASN A 177 17.13 2.81 -9.57
CA ASN A 177 16.94 4.20 -9.19
C ASN A 177 17.90 4.62 -8.05
N ARG A 178 17.95 5.94 -7.71
CA ARG A 178 18.83 6.60 -6.72
C ARG A 178 19.44 5.66 -5.66
N ASN A 179 20.77 5.72 -5.45
CA ASN A 179 21.54 4.90 -4.48
C ASN A 179 21.59 3.39 -4.79
N SER A 180 21.61 3.02 -6.06
CA SER A 180 21.63 1.61 -6.49
C SER A 180 22.83 0.82 -5.95
N PHE A 181 23.99 1.47 -5.75
CA PHE A 181 25.21 0.82 -5.26
C PHE A 181 25.10 0.40 -3.80
N SER A 182 24.69 1.31 -2.91
CA SER A 182 24.49 1.01 -1.48
C SER A 182 23.39 -0.03 -1.26
N LYS A 183 22.28 0.04 -2.01
CA LYS A 183 21.21 -0.96 -2.00
C LYS A 183 21.72 -2.35 -2.40
N ARG A 184 22.56 -2.44 -3.44
CA ARG A 184 23.14 -3.71 -3.90
C ARG A 184 24.07 -4.31 -2.85
N ILE A 185 24.90 -3.51 -2.18
CA ILE A 185 25.78 -3.99 -1.11
C ILE A 185 24.97 -4.51 0.08
N ILE A 186 24.02 -3.74 0.57
CA ILE A 186 23.14 -4.14 1.68
C ILE A 186 22.35 -5.39 1.31
N HIS A 187 21.83 -5.46 0.09
CA HIS A 187 21.11 -6.62 -0.42
C HIS A 187 21.99 -7.88 -0.41
N LYS A 188 23.21 -7.78 -0.96
CA LYS A 188 24.14 -8.92 -1.05
C LYS A 188 24.66 -9.39 0.30
N LEU A 189 24.87 -8.49 1.25
CA LEU A 189 25.42 -8.82 2.56
C LEU A 189 24.39 -9.39 3.54
N MET A 190 23.19 -8.84 3.56
CA MET A 190 22.15 -9.20 4.54
C MET A 190 20.76 -9.37 3.91
N GLY A 191 20.42 -8.56 2.91
CA GLY A 191 19.07 -8.44 2.38
C GLY A 191 18.55 -9.74 1.81
N GLU A 192 19.34 -10.46 1.02
CA GLU A 192 18.93 -11.71 0.39
C GLU A 192 18.59 -12.80 1.42
N GLN A 193 19.42 -12.94 2.47
CA GLN A 193 19.17 -13.93 3.52
C GLN A 193 17.96 -13.59 4.39
N LEU A 194 17.70 -12.29 4.61
CA LEU A 194 16.51 -11.85 5.32
C LEU A 194 15.25 -12.03 4.47
N LEU A 195 15.30 -11.70 3.17
CA LEU A 195 14.20 -11.91 2.25
C LEU A 195 13.83 -13.39 2.08
N LYS A 196 14.83 -14.30 2.05
CA LYS A 196 14.60 -15.76 2.04
C LYS A 196 13.98 -16.28 3.35
N TYR A 197 14.15 -15.57 4.45
CA TYR A 197 13.51 -15.90 5.73
C TYR A 197 12.03 -15.47 5.76
N CYS A 198 11.67 -14.42 5.03
CA CYS A 198 10.33 -13.84 5.05
C CYS A 198 9.31 -14.67 4.25
N HIS A 199 8.08 -14.65 4.73
CA HIS A 199 6.89 -14.88 3.92
C HIS A 199 6.51 -13.56 3.26
N ILE A 200 6.37 -13.52 1.95
CA ILE A 200 6.09 -12.26 1.26
C ILE A 200 4.62 -12.14 0.94
N HIS A 201 4.06 -10.98 1.25
CA HIS A 201 2.79 -10.52 0.78
C HIS A 201 3.01 -9.53 -0.38
N ALA A 202 2.58 -9.91 -1.58
CA ALA A 202 2.53 -9.04 -2.75
C ALA A 202 1.10 -8.49 -2.94
N THR A 203 0.98 -7.27 -3.44
CA THR A 203 -0.33 -6.62 -3.62
C THR A 203 -0.94 -6.87 -5.01
N SER A 204 -0.14 -7.40 -5.94
CA SER A 204 -0.56 -7.74 -7.30
C SER A 204 0.29 -8.88 -7.86
N GLU A 205 -0.22 -9.57 -8.89
CA GLU A 205 0.54 -10.60 -9.60
C GLU A 205 1.79 -10.02 -10.28
N GLN A 206 1.73 -8.76 -10.72
CA GLN A 206 2.89 -8.06 -11.26
C GLN A 206 3.99 -7.90 -10.19
N GLU A 207 3.64 -7.45 -8.98
CA GLU A 207 4.58 -7.34 -7.87
C GLU A 207 5.20 -8.70 -7.53
N LYS A 208 4.40 -9.77 -7.48
CA LYS A 208 4.88 -11.14 -7.25
C LYS A 208 5.90 -11.55 -8.32
N ARG A 209 5.60 -11.33 -9.61
CA ARG A 209 6.55 -11.62 -10.70
C ARG A 209 7.86 -10.85 -10.55
N ASP A 210 7.79 -9.59 -10.15
CA ASP A 210 9.00 -8.76 -9.97
C ASP A 210 9.84 -9.22 -8.76
N ILE A 211 9.19 -9.57 -7.66
CA ILE A 211 9.87 -10.10 -6.47
C ILE A 211 10.59 -11.41 -6.78
N LEU A 212 9.94 -12.33 -7.49
CA LEU A 212 10.52 -13.65 -7.84
C LEU A 212 11.72 -13.56 -8.78
N LYS A 213 11.90 -12.46 -9.52
CA LYS A 213 13.13 -12.17 -10.27
C LYS A 213 14.32 -11.81 -9.38
N ILE A 214 14.06 -11.38 -8.14
CA ILE A 214 15.08 -10.86 -7.21
C ILE A 214 15.43 -11.90 -6.15
N VAL A 215 14.43 -12.60 -5.61
CA VAL A 215 14.59 -13.54 -4.50
C VAL A 215 13.52 -14.63 -4.55
N THR A 216 13.88 -15.82 -4.08
CA THR A 216 12.91 -16.88 -3.76
C THR A 216 12.63 -16.83 -2.25
N PRO A 217 11.52 -16.26 -1.79
CA PRO A 217 11.17 -16.16 -0.39
C PRO A 217 10.72 -17.52 0.19
N LYS A 218 10.49 -17.59 1.50
CA LYS A 218 9.95 -18.79 2.15
C LYS A 218 8.55 -19.16 1.61
N SER A 219 7.71 -18.17 1.40
CA SER A 219 6.46 -18.26 0.61
C SER A 219 6.09 -16.88 0.06
N ILE A 220 5.20 -16.85 -0.93
CA ILE A 220 4.66 -15.59 -1.47
C ILE A 220 3.17 -15.76 -1.74
N ARG A 221 2.36 -14.81 -1.25
CA ARG A 221 0.92 -14.76 -1.48
C ARG A 221 0.51 -13.38 -2.00
N VAL A 222 -0.41 -13.36 -2.94
CA VAL A 222 -0.97 -12.11 -3.47
C VAL A 222 -2.28 -11.84 -2.76
N ILE A 223 -2.38 -10.68 -2.11
CA ILE A 223 -3.60 -10.15 -1.51
C ILE A 223 -3.66 -8.67 -1.86
N ALA A 224 -4.78 -8.21 -2.40
CA ALA A 224 -4.94 -6.82 -2.78
C ALA A 224 -4.84 -5.86 -1.57
N ASN A 225 -4.53 -4.59 -1.83
CA ASN A 225 -4.64 -3.57 -0.81
C ASN A 225 -6.10 -3.37 -0.39
N LEU A 226 -6.33 -3.13 0.91
CA LEU A 226 -7.59 -2.57 1.35
C LEU A 226 -7.66 -1.10 0.92
N VAL A 227 -8.71 -0.76 0.18
CA VAL A 227 -8.92 0.56 -0.43
C VAL A 227 -10.31 1.05 -0.03
N SER A 228 -10.46 2.33 0.33
CA SER A 228 -11.79 2.91 0.54
C SER A 228 -12.56 2.93 -0.77
N LEU A 229 -13.77 2.42 -0.77
CA LEU A 229 -14.63 2.38 -1.95
C LEU A 229 -15.62 3.54 -1.95
N GLY A 230 -16.12 3.92 -3.12
CA GLY A 230 -17.09 5.00 -3.26
C GLY A 230 -18.41 4.75 -2.52
N ALA A 231 -18.83 3.51 -2.38
CA ALA A 231 -20.01 3.12 -1.62
C ALA A 231 -19.87 3.41 -0.11
N ASP A 232 -18.66 3.32 0.45
CA ASP A 232 -18.38 3.61 1.87
C ASP A 232 -18.61 5.09 2.19
N VAL A 233 -18.51 5.97 1.19
CA VAL A 233 -18.66 7.42 1.32
C VAL A 233 -20.10 7.86 1.05
N ALA A 234 -20.87 7.13 0.24
CA ALA A 234 -22.26 7.43 -0.08
C ALA A 234 -23.20 7.33 1.13
N GLY A 235 -22.83 6.58 2.18
CA GLY A 235 -23.54 6.50 3.47
C GLY A 235 -23.51 7.79 4.29
N SER A 236 -22.67 8.77 3.95
CA SER A 236 -22.51 10.04 4.66
C SER A 236 -23.36 11.22 4.11
N GLY A 237 -24.38 10.94 3.31
CA GLY A 237 -25.44 11.93 2.99
C GLY A 237 -25.35 12.62 1.63
N ASP A 238 -24.25 12.51 0.91
CA ASP A 238 -24.18 13.01 -0.47
C ASP A 238 -24.38 11.85 -1.46
N GLN A 239 -25.59 11.75 -2.01
CA GLN A 239 -25.84 10.81 -3.12
C GLN A 239 -24.85 11.11 -4.25
N VAL A 240 -24.05 10.12 -4.62
CA VAL A 240 -23.29 10.15 -5.88
C VAL A 240 -24.33 10.27 -6.99
N ALA A 241 -24.50 11.49 -7.50
CA ALA A 241 -25.52 11.80 -8.49
C ALA A 241 -25.25 10.98 -9.76
N SER A 242 -26.04 9.95 -9.96
CA SER A 242 -26.11 9.15 -11.19
C SER A 242 -26.82 9.92 -12.33
N SER A 243 -26.57 11.21 -12.45
CA SER A 243 -27.21 12.06 -13.47
C SER A 243 -26.22 12.48 -14.54
N LYS A 244 -25.91 11.57 -15.47
CA LYS A 244 -25.41 11.93 -16.79
C LYS A 244 -26.13 11.15 -17.88
N ASP A 245 -27.42 11.47 -18.05
CA ASP A 245 -28.16 11.10 -19.26
C ASP A 245 -27.92 12.06 -20.44
N GLN A 246 -27.11 13.13 -20.26
CA GLN A 246 -26.70 14.01 -21.33
C GLN A 246 -25.20 13.88 -21.59
N GLU A 247 -24.83 13.34 -22.73
CA GLU A 247 -23.45 13.30 -23.22
C GLU A 247 -22.93 14.75 -23.32
N SER A 248 -21.95 15.07 -22.46
CA SER A 248 -21.22 16.32 -22.62
C SER A 248 -20.44 16.26 -23.95
N PRO A 249 -20.48 17.32 -24.78
CA PRO A 249 -19.69 17.32 -26.01
C PRO A 249 -18.17 17.26 -25.75
N VAL A 250 -17.73 17.39 -24.51
CA VAL A 250 -16.33 17.39 -24.09
C VAL A 250 -16.02 16.15 -23.26
N PHE A 251 -15.07 15.36 -23.70
CA PHE A 251 -14.57 14.17 -23.00
C PHE A 251 -13.75 14.56 -21.78
N LYS A 252 -14.26 14.30 -20.60
CA LYS A 252 -13.66 14.70 -19.32
C LYS A 252 -12.76 13.61 -18.78
N MET A 253 -11.47 13.87 -18.75
CA MET A 253 -10.47 12.97 -18.17
C MET A 253 -10.01 13.51 -16.82
N ILE A 254 -9.66 12.59 -15.90
CA ILE A 254 -9.12 12.93 -14.59
C ILE A 254 -7.85 12.17 -14.30
N PHE A 255 -6.87 12.86 -13.71
CA PHE A 255 -5.68 12.32 -13.12
C PHE A 255 -5.68 12.66 -11.62
N LEU A 256 -5.68 11.64 -10.76
CA LEU A 256 -5.62 11.81 -9.30
C LEU A 256 -4.45 11.02 -8.72
N SER A 257 -3.37 11.70 -8.37
CA SER A 257 -2.19 11.08 -7.75
C SER A 257 -1.25 12.14 -7.19
N ARG A 258 -0.23 11.73 -6.43
CA ARG A 258 0.92 12.61 -6.19
C ARG A 258 1.54 13.01 -7.53
N ILE A 259 1.92 14.26 -7.66
CA ILE A 259 2.54 14.77 -8.89
C ILE A 259 4.06 14.53 -8.78
N GLU A 260 4.51 13.45 -9.42
CA GLU A 260 5.90 12.97 -9.44
C GLU A 260 6.25 12.51 -10.86
N GLU A 261 7.52 12.63 -11.25
CA GLU A 261 8.02 12.23 -12.58
C GLU A 261 7.55 10.82 -13.00
N LYS A 262 7.60 9.87 -12.04
CA LYS A 262 7.18 8.49 -12.31
C LYS A 262 5.71 8.31 -12.71
N LYS A 263 4.88 9.34 -12.58
CA LYS A 263 3.46 9.30 -12.95
C LYS A 263 3.20 9.60 -14.42
N GLY A 264 4.23 10.07 -15.16
CA GLY A 264 4.20 10.20 -16.61
C GLY A 264 3.28 11.30 -17.15
N LEU A 265 3.08 12.39 -16.37
CA LEU A 265 2.26 13.52 -16.83
C LEU A 265 2.85 14.22 -18.05
N GLU A 266 4.19 14.30 -18.17
CA GLU A 266 4.84 14.87 -19.35
C GLU A 266 4.47 14.11 -20.62
N LEU A 267 4.51 12.78 -20.53
CA LEU A 267 4.18 11.90 -21.65
C LEU A 267 2.68 11.99 -22.02
N LEU A 268 1.83 12.10 -21.00
CA LEU A 268 0.40 12.34 -21.20
C LEU A 268 0.14 13.66 -21.93
N PHE A 269 0.80 14.75 -21.55
CA PHE A 269 0.66 16.04 -22.20
C PHE A 269 1.09 16.01 -23.67
N GLU A 270 2.21 15.36 -23.97
CA GLU A 270 2.67 15.17 -25.35
C GLU A 270 1.66 14.35 -26.16
N ALA A 271 1.10 13.29 -25.61
CA ALA A 271 0.06 12.51 -26.28
C ALA A 271 -1.20 13.34 -26.55
N LEU A 272 -1.61 14.17 -25.59
CA LEU A 272 -2.80 15.01 -25.68
C LEU A 272 -2.71 16.08 -26.77
N THR A 273 -1.51 16.53 -27.17
CA THR A 273 -1.34 17.43 -28.33
C THR A 273 -1.78 16.81 -29.65
N LEU A 274 -1.75 15.46 -29.73
CA LEU A 274 -2.09 14.71 -30.94
C LEU A 274 -3.54 14.16 -30.91
N VAL A 275 -4.29 14.43 -29.85
CA VAL A 275 -5.68 13.95 -29.68
C VAL A 275 -6.66 14.98 -30.28
N ASN A 276 -7.27 14.62 -31.40
CA ASN A 276 -8.20 15.49 -32.18
C ASN A 276 -9.67 15.27 -31.84
N ILE A 277 -10.01 15.16 -30.54
CA ILE A 277 -11.37 15.14 -30.02
C ILE A 277 -11.57 16.30 -29.03
N PRO A 278 -12.78 16.73 -28.71
CA PRO A 278 -13.01 17.71 -27.65
C PRO A 278 -12.75 17.05 -26.30
N TRP A 279 -11.73 17.48 -25.57
CA TRP A 279 -11.36 16.93 -24.28
C TRP A 279 -10.97 17.98 -23.25
N GLN A 280 -11.09 17.63 -21.98
CA GLN A 280 -10.53 18.34 -20.83
C GLN A 280 -9.84 17.36 -19.90
N LEU A 281 -8.76 17.78 -19.23
CA LEU A 281 -8.03 17.02 -18.22
C LEU A 281 -8.07 17.77 -16.89
N THR A 282 -8.58 17.11 -15.86
CA THR A 282 -8.51 17.58 -14.47
C THR A 282 -7.35 16.87 -13.77
N ILE A 283 -6.45 17.63 -13.13
CA ILE A 283 -5.31 17.11 -12.38
C ILE A 283 -5.50 17.44 -10.90
N GLY A 284 -5.68 16.40 -10.08
CA GLY A 284 -5.74 16.51 -8.63
C GLY A 284 -4.54 15.82 -7.97
N GLY A 285 -3.96 16.51 -7.01
CA GLY A 285 -2.80 16.04 -6.24
C GLY A 285 -1.77 17.14 -6.01
N THR A 286 -0.74 16.80 -5.23
CA THR A 286 0.38 17.69 -4.92
C THR A 286 1.71 16.99 -5.23
N GLY A 287 2.76 17.77 -5.40
CA GLY A 287 4.11 17.34 -5.66
C GLY A 287 5.12 18.39 -5.22
N LYS A 288 6.40 18.21 -5.56
CA LYS A 288 7.40 19.24 -5.38
C LYS A 288 7.04 20.45 -6.24
N GLU A 289 7.06 21.64 -5.64
CA GLU A 289 6.61 22.87 -6.29
C GLU A 289 7.32 23.12 -7.61
N GLU A 290 8.65 22.94 -7.65
CA GLU A 290 9.45 23.14 -8.87
C GLU A 290 8.98 22.22 -10.00
N TYR A 291 8.65 20.96 -9.67
CA TYR A 291 8.18 20.00 -10.66
C TYR A 291 6.74 20.30 -11.13
N VAL A 292 5.85 20.70 -10.21
CA VAL A 292 4.50 21.14 -10.57
C VAL A 292 4.54 22.36 -11.49
N GLN A 293 5.39 23.33 -11.19
CA GLN A 293 5.55 24.52 -12.04
C GLN A 293 6.15 24.17 -13.40
N SER A 294 7.11 23.25 -13.47
CA SER A 294 7.66 22.78 -14.75
C SER A 294 6.60 22.13 -15.64
N LEU A 295 5.67 21.36 -15.03
CA LEU A 295 4.54 20.75 -15.74
C LEU A 295 3.52 21.79 -16.23
N LYS A 296 3.22 22.80 -15.42
CA LYS A 296 2.35 23.92 -15.85
C LYS A 296 2.95 24.67 -17.03
N TYR A 297 4.25 25.00 -16.95
CA TYR A 297 4.97 25.62 -18.06
C TYR A 297 4.95 24.74 -19.32
N LYS A 298 5.16 23.41 -19.18
CA LYS A 298 5.06 22.47 -20.29
C LYS A 298 3.67 22.47 -20.91
N ALA A 299 2.61 22.45 -20.10
CA ALA A 299 1.23 22.49 -20.57
C ALA A 299 0.93 23.80 -21.35
N GLU A 300 1.46 24.94 -20.89
CA GLU A 300 1.34 26.22 -21.57
C GLU A 300 2.10 26.21 -22.91
N HIS A 301 3.35 25.73 -22.92
CA HIS A 301 4.17 25.64 -24.13
C HIS A 301 3.53 24.73 -25.20
N LEU A 302 2.82 23.68 -24.76
CA LEU A 302 2.08 22.77 -25.62
C LEU A 302 0.67 23.29 -25.95
N THR A 303 0.30 24.52 -25.56
CA THR A 303 -1.00 25.14 -25.79
C THR A 303 -2.21 24.37 -25.19
N LEU A 304 -1.96 23.67 -24.06
CA LEU A 304 -2.95 22.86 -23.35
C LEU A 304 -3.60 23.57 -22.16
N ASN A 305 -3.14 24.76 -21.77
CA ASN A 305 -3.53 25.50 -20.57
C ASN A 305 -5.06 25.72 -20.44
N ASN A 306 -5.78 25.91 -21.56
CA ASN A 306 -7.24 26.07 -21.57
C ASN A 306 -8.01 24.75 -21.44
N ARG A 307 -7.33 23.60 -21.49
CA ARG A 307 -7.92 22.26 -21.40
C ARG A 307 -7.48 21.48 -20.16
N VAL A 308 -6.46 21.99 -19.43
CA VAL A 308 -5.92 21.34 -18.21
C VAL A 308 -6.30 22.17 -16.99
N ASN A 309 -7.06 21.56 -16.09
CA ASN A 309 -7.49 22.16 -14.83
C ASN A 309 -6.70 21.56 -13.65
N TRP A 310 -6.06 22.41 -12.85
CA TRP A 310 -5.25 22.04 -11.70
C TRP A 310 -6.03 22.30 -10.41
N LEU A 311 -6.36 21.23 -9.66
CA LEU A 311 -7.14 21.33 -8.42
C LEU A 311 -6.28 21.39 -7.13
N GLY A 312 -4.98 21.02 -7.23
CA GLY A 312 -4.18 20.84 -6.03
C GLY A 312 -4.64 19.63 -5.22
N GLN A 313 -4.50 19.69 -3.90
CA GLN A 313 -4.87 18.59 -3.01
C GLN A 313 -6.38 18.35 -3.03
N VAL A 314 -6.79 17.13 -3.31
CA VAL A 314 -8.18 16.68 -3.27
C VAL A 314 -8.41 15.86 -2.00
N SER A 315 -9.45 16.20 -1.24
CA SER A 315 -9.81 15.47 -0.02
C SER A 315 -10.50 14.13 -0.35
N ASN A 316 -10.41 13.18 0.58
CA ASN A 316 -11.08 11.89 0.43
C ASN A 316 -12.61 12.02 0.28
N ALA A 317 -13.24 13.02 0.90
CA ALA A 317 -14.67 13.26 0.79
C ALA A 317 -15.09 13.69 -0.63
N HIS A 318 -14.24 14.42 -1.36
CA HIS A 318 -14.58 14.95 -2.67
C HIS A 318 -14.08 14.09 -3.85
N LYS A 319 -13.08 13.23 -3.63
CA LYS A 319 -12.42 12.49 -4.73
C LYS A 319 -13.37 11.57 -5.50
N PHE A 320 -14.30 10.91 -4.81
CA PHE A 320 -15.22 9.97 -5.44
C PHE A 320 -16.26 10.68 -6.31
N ASN A 321 -16.86 11.78 -5.82
CA ASN A 321 -17.75 12.60 -6.62
C ASN A 321 -17.04 13.20 -7.83
N LEU A 322 -15.79 13.62 -7.63
CA LEU A 322 -14.98 14.15 -8.72
C LEU A 322 -14.70 13.07 -9.78
N MET A 323 -14.30 11.84 -9.39
CA MET A 323 -14.14 10.73 -10.32
C MET A 323 -15.43 10.40 -11.05
N ALA A 324 -16.55 10.24 -10.34
CA ALA A 324 -17.85 9.93 -10.90
C ALA A 324 -18.31 10.98 -11.94
N GLY A 325 -17.87 12.23 -11.77
CA GLY A 325 -18.12 13.35 -12.69
C GLY A 325 -17.32 13.32 -14.00
N HIS A 326 -16.34 12.41 -14.15
CA HIS A 326 -15.47 12.29 -15.32
C HIS A 326 -15.78 11.05 -16.15
N ASP A 327 -15.30 11.05 -17.39
CA ASP A 327 -15.54 9.96 -18.35
C ASP A 327 -14.44 8.91 -18.32
N LEU A 328 -13.23 9.30 -17.90
CA LEU A 328 -12.06 8.42 -17.88
C LEU A 328 -11.05 8.87 -16.80
N THR A 329 -10.59 7.95 -15.99
CA THR A 329 -9.38 8.17 -15.15
C THR A 329 -8.14 7.73 -15.93
N VAL A 330 -7.12 8.60 -16.00
CA VAL A 330 -5.90 8.34 -16.76
C VAL A 330 -4.71 8.21 -15.82
N LEU A 331 -3.93 7.11 -15.94
CA LEU A 331 -2.73 6.88 -15.14
C LEU A 331 -1.61 6.27 -16.00
N THR A 332 -0.77 7.13 -16.57
CA THR A 332 0.33 6.78 -17.50
C THR A 332 1.66 6.50 -16.77
N SER A 333 1.59 6.00 -15.54
CA SER A 333 2.76 5.81 -14.67
C SER A 333 3.81 4.88 -15.27
N TYR A 334 5.08 5.21 -15.07
CA TYR A 334 6.23 4.38 -15.45
C TYR A 334 6.38 3.13 -14.57
N ASN A 335 5.91 3.21 -13.34
CA ASN A 335 5.89 2.08 -12.41
C ASN A 335 4.91 2.39 -11.28
N GLU A 336 3.96 1.50 -11.05
CA GLU A 336 2.99 1.57 -9.97
C GLU A 336 2.75 0.19 -9.40
N ASN A 337 2.93 0.03 -8.09
CA ASN A 337 2.83 -1.28 -7.46
C ASN A 337 1.41 -1.85 -7.48
N PHE A 338 0.42 -1.04 -7.12
CA PHE A 338 -0.99 -1.43 -7.08
C PHE A 338 -1.87 -0.36 -7.75
N ALA A 339 -1.71 0.91 -7.34
CA ALA A 339 -2.53 2.06 -7.75
C ALA A 339 -3.95 2.02 -7.18
N ASN A 340 -4.10 2.34 -5.89
CA ASN A 340 -5.41 2.43 -5.22
C ASN A 340 -6.43 3.24 -6.03
N VAL A 341 -5.98 4.31 -6.70
CA VAL A 341 -6.83 5.19 -7.54
C VAL A 341 -7.58 4.45 -8.64
N VAL A 342 -7.06 3.31 -9.13
CA VAL A 342 -7.73 2.46 -10.12
C VAL A 342 -8.97 1.82 -9.50
N VAL A 343 -8.82 1.21 -8.31
CA VAL A 343 -9.93 0.63 -7.56
C VAL A 343 -10.94 1.70 -7.17
N GLU A 344 -10.47 2.84 -6.67
CA GLU A 344 -11.30 3.99 -6.29
C GLU A 344 -12.12 4.52 -7.47
N SER A 345 -11.52 4.65 -8.65
CA SER A 345 -12.20 5.09 -9.87
C SER A 345 -13.29 4.12 -10.32
N LEU A 346 -12.94 2.83 -10.37
CA LEU A 346 -13.87 1.78 -10.80
C LEU A 346 -14.99 1.57 -9.77
N SER A 347 -14.76 1.83 -8.49
CA SER A 347 -15.78 1.72 -7.44
C SER A 347 -16.93 2.72 -7.60
N VAL A 348 -16.72 3.81 -8.33
CA VAL A 348 -17.75 4.80 -8.70
C VAL A 348 -18.14 4.73 -10.18
N GLY A 349 -17.75 3.65 -10.87
CA GLY A 349 -18.10 3.38 -12.23
C GLY A 349 -17.31 4.17 -13.28
N THR A 350 -16.23 4.86 -12.91
CA THR A 350 -15.42 5.61 -13.87
C THR A 350 -14.34 4.69 -14.46
N PRO A 351 -14.39 4.43 -15.80
CA PRO A 351 -13.41 3.60 -16.49
C PRO A 351 -11.99 4.15 -16.36
N VAL A 352 -11.01 3.30 -16.61
CA VAL A 352 -9.61 3.69 -16.49
C VAL A 352 -8.82 3.46 -17.79
N LEU A 353 -7.88 4.36 -18.09
CA LEU A 353 -6.79 4.16 -19.04
C LEU A 353 -5.48 4.15 -18.25
N ILE A 354 -4.84 3.00 -18.17
CA ILE A 354 -3.64 2.82 -17.35
C ILE A 354 -2.49 2.22 -18.16
N SER A 355 -1.26 2.53 -17.75
CA SER A 355 -0.11 1.90 -18.38
C SER A 355 0.01 0.42 -17.95
N LYS A 356 0.59 -0.41 -18.82
CA LYS A 356 0.89 -1.83 -18.53
C LYS A 356 1.85 -2.04 -17.36
N PHE A 357 2.43 -0.98 -16.82
CA PHE A 357 3.32 -1.01 -15.66
C PHE A 357 2.63 -0.62 -14.34
N VAL A 358 1.31 -0.53 -14.38
CA VAL A 358 0.47 -0.42 -13.19
C VAL A 358 0.13 -1.85 -12.73
N GLY A 359 0.32 -2.13 -11.43
CA GLY A 359 0.16 -3.48 -10.88
C GLY A 359 -1.23 -4.11 -11.07
N LEU A 360 -2.25 -3.29 -11.31
CA LEU A 360 -3.62 -3.73 -11.63
C LEU A 360 -3.90 -3.82 -13.14
N ALA A 361 -2.89 -3.68 -14.02
CA ALA A 361 -3.11 -3.73 -15.47
C ALA A 361 -3.73 -5.05 -15.93
N ASP A 362 -3.22 -6.19 -15.42
CA ASP A 362 -3.77 -7.50 -15.74
C ASP A 362 -5.25 -7.61 -15.29
N TYR A 363 -5.54 -7.18 -14.05
CA TYR A 363 -6.92 -7.18 -13.51
C TYR A 363 -7.88 -6.35 -14.37
N VAL A 364 -7.48 -5.14 -14.74
CA VAL A 364 -8.30 -4.24 -15.60
C VAL A 364 -8.53 -4.86 -16.98
N ALA A 365 -7.52 -5.49 -17.56
CA ALA A 365 -7.62 -6.18 -18.84
C ALA A 365 -8.54 -7.42 -18.77
N ASP A 366 -8.32 -8.29 -17.79
CA ASP A 366 -9.06 -9.54 -17.62
C ASP A 366 -10.56 -9.31 -17.35
N LYS A 367 -10.88 -8.26 -16.59
CA LYS A 367 -12.26 -7.88 -16.25
C LYS A 367 -12.88 -6.89 -17.25
N ASN A 368 -12.17 -6.49 -18.30
CA ASN A 368 -12.62 -5.53 -19.30
C ASN A 368 -13.06 -4.16 -18.71
N LEU A 369 -12.36 -3.68 -17.66
CA LEU A 369 -12.76 -2.48 -16.90
C LEU A 369 -12.09 -1.18 -17.37
N GLY A 370 -11.42 -1.20 -18.52
CA GLY A 370 -10.72 -0.03 -19.05
C GLY A 370 -9.86 -0.35 -20.26
N TRP A 371 -8.84 0.48 -20.47
CA TRP A 371 -7.88 0.36 -21.56
C TRP A 371 -6.47 0.31 -20.99
N ILE A 372 -5.62 -0.52 -21.59
CA ILE A 372 -4.20 -0.64 -21.23
C ILE A 372 -3.37 0.00 -22.32
N THR A 373 -2.40 0.83 -21.92
CA THR A 373 -1.48 1.49 -22.85
C THR A 373 -0.03 1.17 -22.54
N GLY A 374 0.85 1.31 -23.52
CA GLY A 374 2.29 1.38 -23.30
C GLY A 374 2.74 2.73 -22.75
N GLN A 375 4.06 2.97 -22.80
CA GLN A 375 4.69 4.20 -22.35
C GLN A 375 5.27 4.98 -23.53
N ASN A 376 4.47 5.19 -24.55
CA ASN A 376 4.81 6.06 -25.67
C ASN A 376 3.59 6.88 -26.09
N ILE A 377 3.86 7.98 -26.74
CA ILE A 377 2.88 8.98 -27.13
C ILE A 377 1.75 8.39 -27.98
N GLU A 378 2.08 7.57 -28.96
CA GLU A 378 1.12 7.01 -29.91
C GLU A 378 0.17 5.99 -29.24
N GLU A 379 0.67 5.13 -28.34
CA GLU A 379 -0.17 4.19 -27.63
C GLU A 379 -1.11 4.90 -26.64
N ILE A 380 -0.65 5.94 -25.92
CA ILE A 380 -1.49 6.74 -25.02
C ILE A 380 -2.57 7.46 -25.80
N LYS A 381 -2.21 8.17 -26.89
CA LYS A 381 -3.15 8.81 -27.81
C LYS A 381 -4.21 7.83 -28.30
N THR A 382 -3.79 6.66 -28.80
CA THR A 382 -4.66 5.60 -29.31
C THR A 382 -5.64 5.14 -28.23
N GLY A 383 -5.15 4.88 -27.00
CA GLY A 383 -5.98 4.48 -25.87
C GLY A 383 -7.03 5.53 -25.49
N ILE A 384 -6.68 6.82 -25.51
CA ILE A 384 -7.62 7.93 -25.26
C ILE A 384 -8.70 7.98 -26.35
N ILE A 385 -8.31 7.86 -27.61
CA ILE A 385 -9.26 7.90 -28.74
C ILE A 385 -10.19 6.67 -28.68
N GLN A 386 -9.68 5.49 -28.41
CA GLN A 386 -10.47 4.27 -28.21
C GLN A 386 -11.47 4.43 -27.05
N ALA A 387 -11.00 4.94 -25.92
CA ALA A 387 -11.86 5.20 -24.77
C ALA A 387 -12.97 6.22 -25.08
N TYR A 388 -12.69 7.23 -25.88
CA TYR A 388 -13.70 8.19 -26.37
C TYR A 388 -14.72 7.54 -27.29
N GLN A 389 -14.29 6.75 -28.25
CA GLN A 389 -15.13 6.15 -29.28
C GLN A 389 -16.00 5.00 -28.78
N ASP A 390 -15.49 4.23 -27.82
CA ASP A 390 -16.20 3.05 -27.28
C ASP A 390 -17.18 3.45 -26.16
N ILE A 391 -18.25 4.11 -26.57
CA ILE A 391 -19.30 4.61 -25.67
C ILE A 391 -19.97 3.45 -24.91
N GLU A 392 -20.26 2.35 -25.62
CA GLU A 392 -20.95 1.22 -25.02
C GLU A 392 -20.11 0.55 -23.91
N LYS A 393 -18.81 0.36 -24.14
CA LYS A 393 -17.92 -0.14 -23.10
C LYS A 393 -17.86 0.80 -21.89
N ARG A 394 -17.81 2.13 -22.10
CA ARG A 394 -17.85 3.09 -20.97
C ARG A 394 -19.14 2.97 -20.17
N LYS A 395 -20.31 2.83 -20.83
CA LYS A 395 -21.61 2.63 -20.18
C LYS A 395 -21.65 1.32 -19.41
N GLU A 396 -21.18 0.23 -20.01
CA GLU A 396 -21.08 -1.08 -19.37
C GLU A 396 -20.23 -1.01 -18.09
N ILE A 397 -19.01 -0.46 -18.19
CA ILE A 397 -18.12 -0.28 -17.03
C ILE A 397 -18.78 0.56 -15.94
N ARG A 398 -19.45 1.65 -16.31
CA ARG A 398 -20.13 2.53 -15.36
C ARG A 398 -21.16 1.81 -14.51
N THR A 399 -21.83 0.83 -15.05
CA THR A 399 -22.88 0.06 -14.36
C THR A 399 -22.34 -1.18 -13.66
N THR A 400 -21.35 -1.87 -14.23
CA THR A 400 -20.88 -3.17 -13.74
C THR A 400 -19.67 -3.08 -12.82
N ALA A 401 -18.76 -2.10 -13.04
CA ALA A 401 -17.53 -1.99 -12.29
C ALA A 401 -17.75 -1.78 -10.77
N PRO A 402 -18.70 -0.94 -10.29
CA PRO A 402 -18.93 -0.80 -8.86
C PRO A 402 -19.26 -2.12 -8.16
N LEU A 403 -20.08 -2.97 -8.77
CA LEU A 403 -20.45 -4.27 -8.25
C LEU A 403 -19.25 -5.23 -8.24
N GLN A 404 -18.50 -5.28 -9.35
CA GLN A 404 -17.32 -6.11 -9.47
C GLN A 404 -16.24 -5.72 -8.46
N ILE A 405 -15.99 -4.41 -8.32
CA ILE A 405 -14.99 -3.89 -7.37
C ILE A 405 -15.41 -4.18 -5.93
N ASN A 406 -16.69 -4.00 -5.60
CA ASN A 406 -17.18 -4.31 -4.26
C ASN A 406 -17.08 -5.83 -3.94
N ALA A 407 -17.26 -6.69 -4.94
CA ALA A 407 -17.08 -8.13 -4.74
C ALA A 407 -15.61 -8.53 -4.56
N ASP A 408 -14.70 -7.97 -5.37
CA ASP A 408 -13.30 -8.39 -5.43
C ASP A 408 -12.41 -7.69 -4.37
N PHE A 409 -12.77 -6.46 -3.95
CA PHE A 409 -12.00 -5.63 -3.02
C PHE A 409 -12.76 -5.32 -1.72
N ASN A 410 -13.75 -6.14 -1.38
CA ASN A 410 -14.46 -6.05 -0.11
C ASN A 410 -13.51 -6.26 1.07
N ASP A 411 -13.59 -5.38 2.06
CA ASP A 411 -12.70 -5.39 3.24
C ASP A 411 -12.78 -6.72 3.99
N ASP A 412 -13.98 -7.26 4.25
CA ASP A 412 -14.16 -8.51 4.99
C ASP A 412 -13.51 -9.69 4.28
N THR A 413 -13.60 -9.74 2.94
CA THR A 413 -12.99 -10.78 2.14
C THR A 413 -11.46 -10.67 2.18
N LEU A 414 -10.92 -9.47 2.00
CA LEU A 414 -9.48 -9.25 2.00
C LEU A 414 -8.87 -9.49 3.38
N VAL A 415 -9.51 -9.02 4.44
CA VAL A 415 -9.02 -9.23 5.82
C VAL A 415 -8.98 -10.70 6.17
N LYS A 416 -9.99 -11.48 5.78
CA LYS A 416 -9.97 -12.95 5.97
C LYS A 416 -8.78 -13.61 5.28
N GLN A 417 -8.41 -13.16 4.06
CA GLN A 417 -7.22 -13.67 3.37
C GLN A 417 -5.91 -13.35 4.12
N TYR A 418 -5.82 -12.16 4.77
CA TYR A 418 -4.67 -11.86 5.62
C TYR A 418 -4.63 -12.74 6.87
N VAL A 419 -5.77 -12.98 7.52
CA VAL A 419 -5.84 -13.87 8.69
C VAL A 419 -5.45 -15.30 8.32
N GLU A 420 -5.94 -15.79 7.18
CA GLU A 420 -5.52 -17.10 6.65
C GLU A 420 -4.02 -17.17 6.39
N LEU A 421 -3.44 -16.14 5.76
CA LEU A 421 -2.00 -16.05 5.54
C LEU A 421 -1.22 -16.16 6.87
N TYR A 422 -1.63 -15.42 7.90
CA TYR A 422 -0.97 -15.47 9.21
C TYR A 422 -1.10 -16.85 9.86
N LYS A 423 -2.27 -17.49 9.80
CA LYS A 423 -2.51 -18.83 10.35
C LYS A 423 -1.68 -19.91 9.63
N GLU A 424 -1.62 -19.87 8.30
CA GLU A 424 -0.79 -20.79 7.49
C GLU A 424 0.70 -20.68 7.86
N ILE A 425 1.19 -19.45 8.04
CA ILE A 425 2.57 -19.17 8.41
C ILE A 425 2.91 -19.77 9.80
N LEU A 426 1.99 -19.62 10.74
CA LEU A 426 2.17 -20.16 12.09
C LEU A 426 2.15 -21.70 12.08
N ALA A 427 1.21 -22.31 11.37
CA ALA A 427 1.13 -23.75 11.25
C ALA A 427 2.40 -24.36 10.65
N THR A 428 2.97 -23.73 9.62
CA THR A 428 4.24 -24.18 8.99
C THR A 428 5.46 -23.93 9.87
N SER A 429 5.42 -22.94 10.78
CA SER A 429 6.53 -22.63 11.69
C SER A 429 6.54 -23.54 12.91
N SER A 430 5.42 -24.12 13.29
CA SER A 430 5.29 -25.09 14.41
C SER A 430 5.66 -26.52 14.00
N ALA A 431 5.76 -26.80 12.69
CA ALA A 431 6.09 -28.12 12.15
C ALA A 431 7.60 -28.32 11.89
N LEU A 432 8.44 -27.31 12.10
CA LEU A 432 9.90 -27.31 11.97
C LEU A 432 10.57 -27.21 13.36
#